data_2b61c990ba9538c8c231962255e74b9b
#
_entry.id   2b61c990ba9538c8c231962255e74b9b
#
_cell.length_a   1.000
_cell.length_b   1.000
_cell.length_c   1.000
_cell.angle_alpha   90.00
_cell.angle_beta   90.00
_cell.angle_gamma   90.00
#
_symmetry.space_group_name_H-M   'P 1'
#
loop_
_entity.id
_entity.type
_entity.pdbx_description
1 polymer ?
#
loop_
_entity_poly.entity_id
_entity_poly.type
_entity_poly.pdbx_seq_one_letter_code
_entity_poly.pdbx_strand_id
1 'polypeptide(L)'
;MYRIIYMVLATFLINACDNKQPKADPTLVENPVSASTEISATSSDTSTFEGAIITFEKTEHEFGTIAEGEKAEYSFKFTNTGKKQLLITSAAASCGCTVPSYSKEPIAPGASGMIKVVFDSKYRLDRFEKYVTVLSNTSPAETKLYIRGLVVPSTQPKVDINQQPSNYKRTPIEVEDHSKHNHQ
;
A
#
# COMPACT_ATOMS: atom_id res chain seq x y z
N MET A 1 -22.95 49.86 -19.62
CA MET A 1 -23.25 50.13 -21.00
C MET A 1 -22.51 49.16 -21.88
N TYR A 2 -23.25 48.62 -22.81
CA TYR A 2 -23.05 47.70 -23.91
C TYR A 2 -23.21 46.19 -23.61
N ARG A 3 -24.46 45.85 -23.84
CA ARG A 3 -24.97 44.52 -24.29
C ARG A 3 -24.45 44.28 -25.69
N ILE A 4 -23.98 43.09 -26.00
CA ILE A 4 -24.16 42.49 -27.30
C ILE A 4 -24.44 41.00 -27.11
N ILE A 5 -25.66 40.67 -27.44
CA ILE A 5 -26.26 39.36 -27.67
C ILE A 5 -25.72 38.87 -29.01
N TYR A 6 -25.19 37.64 -29.07
CA TYR A 6 -25.19 36.88 -30.32
C TYR A 6 -25.78 35.51 -30.08
N MET A 7 -27.06 35.45 -30.38
CA MET A 7 -27.75 34.21 -30.78
C MET A 7 -27.17 33.80 -32.14
N VAL A 8 -26.66 32.62 -32.25
CA VAL A 8 -26.59 31.91 -33.53
C VAL A 8 -27.16 30.51 -33.33
N LEU A 9 -28.32 30.40 -33.90
CA LEU A 9 -29.07 29.19 -34.19
C LEU A 9 -28.41 28.48 -35.38
N ALA A 10 -28.02 27.22 -35.25
CA ALA A 10 -27.84 26.32 -36.40
C ALA A 10 -27.92 24.86 -35.95
N THR A 11 -29.09 24.26 -36.13
CA THR A 11 -29.44 23.10 -37.00
C THR A 11 -28.63 21.80 -36.73
N PHE A 12 -29.20 20.91 -35.96
CA PHE A 12 -29.78 19.61 -36.27
C PHE A 12 -29.25 18.92 -37.53
N LEU A 13 -28.41 17.91 -37.36
CA LEU A 13 -28.32 16.77 -38.26
C LEU A 13 -28.24 15.49 -37.47
N ILE A 14 -29.34 14.79 -37.48
CA ILE A 14 -29.53 13.41 -37.05
C ILE A 14 -28.83 12.51 -38.07
N ASN A 15 -27.82 11.76 -37.70
CA ASN A 15 -27.38 10.60 -38.44
C ASN A 15 -27.70 9.35 -37.66
N ALA A 16 -28.79 8.72 -38.06
CA ALA A 16 -29.12 7.35 -37.73
C ALA A 16 -28.17 6.44 -38.54
N CYS A 17 -27.33 5.69 -37.84
CA CYS A 17 -26.61 4.54 -38.39
C CYS A 17 -27.27 3.27 -37.93
N ASP A 18 -27.85 2.63 -38.90
CA ASP A 18 -28.45 1.33 -39.04
C ASP A 18 -27.63 0.21 -38.33
N ASN A 19 -28.28 -0.46 -37.41
CA ASN A 19 -27.78 -1.66 -36.73
C ASN A 19 -28.14 -2.88 -37.57
N LYS A 20 -27.25 -3.33 -38.44
CA LYS A 20 -27.43 -4.57 -39.19
C LYS A 20 -26.70 -5.71 -38.51
N GLN A 21 -27.45 -6.43 -37.75
CA GLN A 21 -27.07 -7.70 -37.10
C GLN A 21 -27.11 -8.85 -38.14
N PRO A 22 -26.03 -9.60 -38.34
CA PRO A 22 -26.13 -10.83 -39.17
C PRO A 22 -26.66 -11.98 -38.30
N LYS A 23 -27.74 -12.56 -38.78
CA LYS A 23 -28.36 -13.79 -38.29
C LYS A 23 -27.38 -14.96 -38.42
N ALA A 24 -27.31 -15.73 -37.31
CA ALA A 24 -26.72 -17.04 -37.31
C ALA A 24 -27.59 -18.05 -38.07
N ASP A 25 -26.94 -18.91 -38.87
CA ASP A 25 -27.51 -20.10 -39.44
C ASP A 25 -26.75 -21.29 -38.87
N PRO A 26 -27.43 -22.32 -38.30
CA PRO A 26 -26.78 -23.48 -37.74
C PRO A 26 -26.69 -24.63 -38.78
N THR A 27 -25.48 -24.97 -39.18
CA THR A 27 -25.28 -26.24 -39.91
C THR A 27 -24.46 -27.18 -39.10
N LEU A 28 -25.13 -28.22 -38.63
CA LEU A 28 -24.59 -29.45 -38.06
C LEU A 28 -23.71 -30.15 -39.09
N VAL A 29 -22.49 -30.52 -38.73
CA VAL A 29 -21.79 -31.65 -39.34
C VAL A 29 -21.07 -32.43 -38.24
N GLU A 30 -21.38 -33.72 -38.24
CA GLU A 30 -20.98 -34.73 -37.31
C GLU A 30 -19.47 -35.05 -37.29
N ASN A 31 -19.09 -35.62 -36.14
CA ASN A 31 -17.83 -36.34 -35.83
C ASN A 31 -17.39 -37.38 -36.86
N PRO A 32 -16.09 -37.79 -36.85
CA PRO A 32 -15.82 -38.99 -36.06
C PRO A 32 -14.57 -38.93 -35.16
N VAL A 33 -14.75 -39.60 -34.06
CA VAL A 33 -13.80 -40.17 -33.10
C VAL A 33 -12.59 -40.82 -33.80
N SER A 34 -11.39 -40.53 -33.32
CA SER A 34 -10.33 -41.53 -33.19
C SER A 34 -9.38 -41.19 -32.06
N ALA A 35 -9.31 -42.12 -31.15
CA ALA A 35 -8.45 -42.17 -30.01
C ALA A 35 -6.96 -42.23 -30.38
N SER A 36 -6.13 -41.64 -29.52
CA SER A 36 -4.90 -42.26 -29.01
C SER A 36 -4.29 -41.37 -27.92
N THR A 37 -4.48 -41.80 -26.72
CA THR A 37 -3.53 -41.92 -25.61
C THR A 37 -2.12 -41.40 -25.89
N GLU A 38 -1.70 -40.37 -25.15
CA GLU A 38 -0.41 -40.37 -24.46
C GLU A 38 -0.50 -39.49 -23.22
N ILE A 39 -0.51 -40.15 -22.08
CA ILE A 39 -0.31 -39.56 -20.76
C ILE A 39 1.20 -39.30 -20.68
N SER A 40 1.63 -38.05 -20.86
CA SER A 40 2.91 -37.58 -20.36
C SER A 40 2.64 -36.78 -19.11
N ALA A 41 2.69 -37.48 -18.00
CA ALA A 41 2.89 -36.87 -16.70
C ALA A 41 4.26 -36.17 -16.67
N THR A 42 4.29 -35.10 -15.91
CA THR A 42 5.45 -34.38 -15.43
C THR A 42 5.72 -33.04 -16.16
N SER A 43 4.92 -32.09 -15.81
CA SER A 43 5.41 -30.72 -15.67
C SER A 43 4.87 -30.23 -14.36
N SER A 44 5.72 -30.19 -13.36
CA SER A 44 5.55 -29.31 -12.19
C SER A 44 5.37 -27.90 -12.72
N ASP A 45 4.13 -27.53 -12.95
CA ASP A 45 3.72 -26.16 -13.19
C ASP A 45 4.03 -25.36 -11.91
N THR A 46 5.28 -24.96 -11.79
CA THR A 46 5.59 -23.72 -11.10
C THR A 46 4.94 -22.67 -11.99
N SER A 47 3.68 -22.36 -11.74
CA SER A 47 2.97 -21.28 -12.41
C SER A 47 3.71 -19.99 -12.08
N THR A 48 4.67 -19.66 -12.93
CA THR A 48 5.43 -18.43 -12.84
C THR A 48 4.41 -17.31 -13.01
N PHE A 49 4.10 -16.61 -11.93
CA PHE A 49 3.17 -15.49 -11.96
C PHE A 49 3.67 -14.46 -12.99
N GLU A 50 3.00 -14.37 -14.13
CA GLU A 50 3.39 -13.51 -15.26
C GLU A 50 2.97 -12.04 -15.06
N GLY A 51 2.57 -11.64 -13.84
CA GLY A 51 2.11 -10.31 -13.49
C GLY A 51 3.21 -9.35 -13.04
N ALA A 52 2.80 -8.19 -12.58
CA ALA A 52 3.64 -7.29 -11.81
C ALA A 52 3.80 -7.82 -10.38
N ILE A 53 4.98 -7.67 -9.80
CA ILE A 53 5.28 -8.05 -8.41
C ILE A 53 6.00 -6.89 -7.75
N ILE A 54 5.46 -6.40 -6.64
CA ILE A 54 6.11 -5.39 -5.83
C ILE A 54 6.88 -6.07 -4.69
N THR A 55 8.19 -5.88 -4.64
CA THR A 55 9.05 -6.41 -3.59
C THR A 55 9.67 -5.25 -2.83
N PHE A 56 9.27 -5.07 -1.59
CA PHE A 56 9.83 -4.05 -0.71
C PHE A 56 11.13 -4.55 -0.05
N GLU A 57 12.13 -3.67 0.10
CA GLU A 57 13.33 -3.96 0.89
C GLU A 57 12.97 -4.15 2.38
N LYS A 58 12.04 -3.32 2.86
CA LYS A 58 11.44 -3.38 4.20
C LYS A 58 10.00 -2.95 4.14
N THR A 59 9.14 -3.58 4.94
CA THR A 59 7.73 -3.21 5.09
C THR A 59 7.45 -2.52 6.43
N GLU A 60 8.47 -2.41 7.29
CA GLU A 60 8.37 -1.79 8.60
C GLU A 60 9.54 -0.84 8.83
N HIS A 61 9.28 0.25 9.55
CA HIS A 61 10.29 1.21 9.97
C HIS A 61 10.02 1.72 11.38
N GLU A 62 11.08 1.72 12.22
CA GLU A 62 11.07 2.24 13.58
C GLU A 62 11.80 3.59 13.59
N PHE A 63 11.07 4.66 13.91
CA PHE A 63 11.67 6.00 14.03
C PHE A 63 12.44 6.22 15.34
N GLY A 64 12.30 5.29 16.29
CA GLY A 64 12.83 5.51 17.64
C GLY A 64 12.04 6.58 18.39
N THR A 65 12.77 7.42 19.13
CA THR A 65 12.19 8.54 19.87
C THR A 65 12.25 9.82 19.06
N ILE A 66 11.12 10.46 18.87
CA ILE A 66 10.97 11.75 18.16
C ILE A 66 10.33 12.78 19.10
N ALA A 67 10.66 14.05 18.94
CA ALA A 67 10.06 15.11 19.72
C ALA A 67 8.65 15.48 19.21
N GLU A 68 7.76 15.88 20.08
CA GLU A 68 6.46 16.42 19.69
C GLU A 68 6.63 17.62 18.75
N GLY A 69 5.83 17.66 17.67
CA GLY A 69 5.91 18.66 16.60
C GLY A 69 6.97 18.38 15.54
N GLU A 70 7.78 17.33 15.69
CA GLU A 70 8.74 16.89 14.68
C GLU A 70 8.02 16.14 13.55
N LYS A 71 8.49 16.35 12.31
CA LYS A 71 8.08 15.54 11.16
C LYS A 71 9.13 14.48 10.89
N ALA A 72 8.77 13.23 11.10
CA ALA A 72 9.63 12.08 10.82
C ALA A 72 9.32 11.54 9.41
N GLU A 73 10.36 11.31 8.61
CA GLU A 73 10.23 10.88 7.23
C GLU A 73 10.97 9.59 6.97
N TYR A 74 10.37 8.70 6.21
CA TYR A 74 11.01 7.48 5.74
C TYR A 74 10.57 7.14 4.33
N SER A 75 11.49 6.58 3.53
CA SER A 75 11.21 6.13 2.16
C SER A 75 11.33 4.61 2.08
N PHE A 76 10.21 3.95 1.93
CA PHE A 76 10.13 2.52 1.65
C PHE A 76 10.52 2.26 0.20
N LYS A 77 11.69 1.67 0.00
CA LYS A 77 12.16 1.29 -1.32
C LYS A 77 11.58 -0.04 -1.73
N PHE A 78 11.28 -0.18 -3.01
CA PHE A 78 10.78 -1.41 -3.61
C PHE A 78 11.32 -1.58 -5.02
N THR A 79 11.24 -2.80 -5.54
CA THR A 79 11.58 -3.17 -6.92
C THR A 79 10.41 -3.94 -7.52
N ASN A 80 10.12 -3.68 -8.79
CA ASN A 80 9.22 -4.53 -9.56
C ASN A 80 9.98 -5.79 -9.99
N THR A 81 9.81 -6.87 -9.25
CA THR A 81 10.42 -8.17 -9.55
C THR A 81 9.57 -9.04 -10.47
N GLY A 82 8.43 -8.53 -10.92
CA GLY A 82 7.53 -9.18 -11.87
C GLY A 82 7.97 -9.00 -13.32
N LYS A 83 7.15 -9.53 -14.23
CA LYS A 83 7.40 -9.50 -15.67
C LYS A 83 6.59 -8.41 -16.40
N LYS A 84 5.60 -7.80 -15.74
CA LYS A 84 4.79 -6.70 -16.29
C LYS A 84 5.02 -5.41 -15.55
N GLN A 85 4.62 -4.30 -16.16
CA GLN A 85 4.68 -2.98 -15.52
C GLN A 85 3.88 -2.96 -14.22
N LEU A 86 4.50 -2.47 -13.16
CA LEU A 86 3.88 -2.24 -11.87
C LEU A 86 3.27 -0.84 -11.84
N LEU A 87 2.00 -0.77 -11.47
CA LEU A 87 1.28 0.48 -11.27
C LEU A 87 0.77 0.55 -9.82
N ILE A 88 1.18 1.57 -9.08
CA ILE A 88 0.61 1.89 -7.78
C ILE A 88 -0.62 2.76 -8.00
N THR A 89 -1.78 2.27 -7.63
CA THR A 89 -3.06 2.96 -7.82
C THR A 89 -3.41 3.86 -6.65
N SER A 90 -2.99 3.48 -5.42
CA SER A 90 -3.25 4.24 -4.21
C SER A 90 -2.19 3.97 -3.14
N ALA A 91 -1.94 4.96 -2.29
CA ALA A 91 -1.29 4.80 -1.00
C ALA A 91 -2.06 5.64 0.02
N ALA A 92 -2.68 5.00 1.00
CA ALA A 92 -3.52 5.65 2.00
C ALA A 92 -3.04 5.32 3.41
N ALA A 93 -2.89 6.35 4.23
CA ALA A 93 -2.49 6.18 5.62
C ALA A 93 -3.68 5.86 6.52
N SER A 94 -3.42 5.12 7.61
CA SER A 94 -4.40 4.78 8.64
C SER A 94 -4.88 5.97 9.49
N CYS A 95 -4.23 7.13 9.38
CA CYS A 95 -4.60 8.37 10.08
C CYS A 95 -4.23 9.60 9.26
N GLY A 96 -4.86 10.75 9.55
CA GLY A 96 -4.50 12.03 8.95
C GLY A 96 -3.14 12.61 9.40
N CYS A 97 -2.44 11.93 10.32
CA CYS A 97 -1.12 12.30 10.82
C CYS A 97 0.03 11.75 9.95
N THR A 98 -0.28 10.95 8.94
CA THR A 98 0.69 10.30 8.06
C THR A 98 0.33 10.60 6.62
N VAL A 99 1.29 11.10 5.86
CA VAL A 99 1.08 11.47 4.46
C VAL A 99 2.02 10.65 3.60
N PRO A 100 1.50 9.69 2.82
CA PRO A 100 2.28 8.97 1.83
C PRO A 100 2.38 9.75 0.52
N SER A 101 3.53 9.62 -0.16
CA SER A 101 3.71 10.09 -1.53
C SER A 101 4.48 9.06 -2.36
N TYR A 102 4.12 8.92 -3.64
CA TYR A 102 4.68 7.93 -4.55
C TYR A 102 4.55 8.40 -6.00
N SER A 103 5.36 7.83 -6.91
CA SER A 103 5.20 8.05 -8.34
C SER A 103 3.94 7.35 -8.85
N LYS A 104 3.18 8.05 -9.69
CA LYS A 104 2.03 7.49 -10.39
C LYS A 104 2.39 6.89 -11.74
N GLU A 105 3.63 7.00 -12.14
CA GLU A 105 4.12 6.43 -13.40
C GLU A 105 4.31 4.92 -13.28
N PRO A 106 4.02 4.16 -14.35
CA PRO A 106 4.28 2.73 -14.38
C PRO A 106 5.78 2.42 -14.21
N ILE A 107 6.08 1.43 -13.39
CA ILE A 107 7.44 0.99 -13.07
C ILE A 107 7.74 -0.27 -13.85
N ALA A 108 8.73 -0.22 -14.72
CA ALA A 108 9.12 -1.33 -15.58
C ALA A 108 9.62 -2.54 -14.77
N PRO A 109 9.58 -3.77 -15.33
CA PRO A 109 10.23 -4.93 -14.74
C PRO A 109 11.69 -4.67 -14.42
N GLY A 110 12.13 -5.03 -13.21
CA GLY A 110 13.49 -4.79 -12.69
C GLY A 110 13.75 -3.36 -12.20
N ALA A 111 12.88 -2.40 -12.50
CA ALA A 111 13.03 -1.02 -12.01
C ALA A 111 12.59 -0.88 -10.56
N SER A 112 13.19 0.08 -9.87
CA SER A 112 12.91 0.39 -8.46
C SER A 112 12.14 1.68 -8.31
N GLY A 113 11.41 1.80 -7.20
CA GLY A 113 10.70 2.99 -6.79
C GLY A 113 10.72 3.16 -5.28
N MET A 114 10.05 4.19 -4.79
CA MET A 114 9.91 4.42 -3.35
C MET A 114 8.53 4.97 -3.01
N ILE A 115 8.10 4.67 -1.79
CA ILE A 115 6.96 5.32 -1.15
C ILE A 115 7.50 6.10 0.03
N LYS A 116 7.48 7.42 -0.09
CA LYS A 116 7.88 8.31 1.00
C LYS A 116 6.71 8.47 1.96
N VAL A 117 6.95 8.29 3.23
CA VAL A 117 5.97 8.44 4.31
C VAL A 117 6.46 9.53 5.25
N VAL A 118 5.61 10.50 5.54
CA VAL A 118 5.85 11.59 6.48
C VAL A 118 4.87 11.47 7.62
N PHE A 119 5.38 11.31 8.84
CA PHE A 119 4.60 11.31 10.08
C PHE A 119 4.73 12.65 10.78
N ASP A 120 3.61 13.32 11.06
CA ASP A 120 3.54 14.57 11.82
C ASP A 120 3.17 14.25 13.27
N SER A 121 4.12 14.46 14.19
CA SER A 121 3.97 14.19 15.61
C SER A 121 3.28 15.32 16.40
N LYS A 122 2.83 16.39 15.73
CA LYS A 122 2.18 17.50 16.38
C LYS A 122 0.92 17.09 17.15
N TYR A 123 0.83 17.49 18.42
CA TYR A 123 -0.25 17.13 19.35
C TYR A 123 -0.38 15.61 19.59
N ARG A 124 0.74 14.89 19.53
CA ARG A 124 0.80 13.45 19.78
C ARG A 124 1.90 13.18 20.75
N LEU A 125 1.61 12.34 21.72
CA LEU A 125 2.57 11.83 22.69
C LEU A 125 2.42 10.31 22.73
N ASP A 126 3.38 9.65 23.36
CA ASP A 126 3.41 8.20 23.57
C ASP A 126 3.79 7.37 22.33
N ARG A 127 3.69 6.07 22.49
CA ARG A 127 3.98 5.12 21.41
C ARG A 127 2.96 5.23 20.30
N PHE A 128 3.44 5.16 19.07
CA PHE A 128 2.57 5.06 17.94
C PHE A 128 2.93 3.89 17.04
N GLU A 129 1.91 3.32 16.43
CA GLU A 129 2.00 2.41 15.30
C GLU A 129 0.97 2.86 14.27
N LYS A 130 1.44 3.13 13.06
CA LYS A 130 0.60 3.53 11.93
C LYS A 130 0.98 2.72 10.72
N TYR A 131 0.07 2.60 9.78
CA TYR A 131 0.36 1.92 8.52
C TYR A 131 -0.15 2.73 7.32
N VAL A 132 0.48 2.44 6.20
CA VAL A 132 0.06 2.91 4.87
C VAL A 132 -0.36 1.68 4.08
N THR A 133 -1.59 1.69 3.59
CA THR A 133 -2.08 0.67 2.66
C THR A 133 -1.72 1.09 1.25
N VAL A 134 -0.93 0.29 0.58
CA VAL A 134 -0.52 0.47 -0.81
C VAL A 134 -1.34 -0.47 -1.68
N LEU A 135 -2.05 0.08 -2.67
CA LEU A 135 -2.77 -0.67 -3.68
C LEU A 135 -2.04 -0.62 -5.01
N SER A 136 -1.89 -1.76 -5.65
CA SER A 136 -1.20 -1.91 -6.94
C SER A 136 -1.84 -2.99 -7.80
N ASN A 137 -1.42 -3.07 -9.05
CA ASN A 137 -1.86 -4.11 -9.99
C ASN A 137 -1.18 -5.47 -9.79
N THR A 138 -0.78 -5.78 -8.56
CA THR A 138 -0.14 -7.05 -8.17
C THR A 138 -1.14 -8.05 -7.61
N SER A 139 -0.70 -9.26 -7.32
CA SER A 139 -1.47 -10.26 -6.59
C SER A 139 -0.63 -10.79 -5.41
N PRO A 140 -1.03 -10.52 -4.16
CA PRO A 140 -2.17 -9.69 -3.74
C PRO A 140 -2.01 -8.21 -4.14
N ALA A 141 -3.15 -7.52 -4.30
CA ALA A 141 -3.16 -6.12 -4.73
C ALA A 141 -2.82 -5.14 -3.60
N GLU A 142 -2.92 -5.57 -2.35
CA GLU A 142 -2.72 -4.76 -1.16
C GLU A 142 -1.42 -5.14 -0.45
N THR A 143 -0.63 -4.12 -0.07
CA THR A 143 0.52 -4.25 0.82
C THR A 143 0.43 -3.20 1.92
N LYS A 144 0.73 -3.58 3.16
CA LYS A 144 0.80 -2.65 4.29
C LYS A 144 2.24 -2.34 4.66
N LEU A 145 2.53 -1.05 4.83
CA LEU A 145 3.81 -0.53 5.30
C LEU A 145 3.61 0.06 6.68
N TYR A 146 4.38 -0.39 7.66
CA TYR A 146 4.23 0.02 9.06
C TYR A 146 5.30 1.00 9.48
N ILE A 147 4.91 2.01 10.24
CA ILE A 147 5.81 2.93 10.94
C ILE A 147 5.48 2.92 12.43
N ARG A 148 6.53 2.92 13.24
CA ARG A 148 6.41 2.90 14.70
C ARG A 148 7.37 3.90 15.33
N GLY A 149 7.14 4.24 16.58
CA GLY A 149 8.05 5.06 17.37
C GLY A 149 7.44 5.52 18.69
N LEU A 150 8.17 6.38 19.37
CA LEU A 150 7.77 7.03 20.61
C LEU A 150 7.87 8.54 20.45
N VAL A 151 6.77 9.25 20.70
CA VAL A 151 6.76 10.72 20.73
C VAL A 151 6.89 11.18 22.17
N VAL A 152 7.92 11.99 22.43
CA VAL A 152 8.16 12.61 23.76
C VAL A 152 7.93 14.12 23.68
N PRO A 153 7.63 14.79 24.81
CA PRO A 153 7.57 16.25 24.85
C PRO A 153 8.83 16.90 24.28
N SER A 154 8.70 17.97 23.56
CA SER A 154 9.82 18.65 22.86
C SER A 154 10.95 19.12 23.79
N THR A 155 10.69 19.21 25.09
CA THR A 155 11.66 19.59 26.13
C THR A 155 12.52 18.44 26.63
N GLN A 156 12.20 17.18 26.22
CA GLN A 156 12.97 16.00 26.64
C GLN A 156 14.06 15.66 25.62
N PRO A 157 15.24 15.20 26.10
CA PRO A 157 16.28 14.71 25.19
C PRO A 157 15.78 13.48 24.43
N LYS A 158 16.12 13.40 23.15
CA LYS A 158 15.85 12.21 22.32
C LYS A 158 16.64 11.02 22.88
N VAL A 159 15.94 9.99 23.29
CA VAL A 159 16.56 8.72 23.69
C VAL A 159 16.50 7.77 22.50
N ASP A 160 17.66 7.36 22.00
CA ASP A 160 17.74 6.35 20.97
C ASP A 160 17.50 4.98 21.59
N ILE A 161 16.29 4.44 21.42
CA ILE A 161 15.93 3.11 21.95
C ILE A 161 16.73 1.96 21.34
N ASN A 162 17.40 2.18 20.20
CA ASN A 162 18.29 1.18 19.62
C ASN A 162 19.67 1.14 20.30
N GLN A 163 20.00 2.12 21.16
CA GLN A 163 21.22 2.17 21.95
C GLN A 163 21.02 1.74 23.40
N GLN A 164 19.89 1.14 23.73
CA GLN A 164 19.68 0.65 25.10
C GLN A 164 20.72 -0.44 25.41
N PRO A 165 21.65 -0.19 26.34
CA PRO A 165 22.64 -1.19 26.72
C PRO A 165 21.92 -2.43 27.24
N SER A 166 22.38 -3.60 26.84
CA SER A 166 21.82 -4.92 27.18
C SER A 166 21.80 -5.26 28.69
N ASN A 167 22.17 -4.33 29.55
CA ASN A 167 22.32 -4.49 30.99
C ASN A 167 21.26 -3.75 31.81
N TYR A 168 20.09 -3.43 31.26
CA TYR A 168 19.01 -2.99 32.13
C TYR A 168 18.56 -4.15 33.02
N LYS A 169 19.25 -4.25 34.18
CA LYS A 169 18.84 -5.09 35.28
C LYS A 169 17.48 -4.54 35.77
N ARG A 170 16.41 -5.26 35.48
CA ARG A 170 15.10 -4.95 36.07
C ARG A 170 15.29 -5.06 37.57
N THR A 171 15.36 -3.95 38.29
CA THR A 171 15.14 -3.95 39.73
C THR A 171 13.71 -4.44 39.96
N PRO A 172 13.48 -5.47 40.75
CA PRO A 172 12.14 -5.87 41.12
C PRO A 172 11.42 -4.66 41.74
N ILE A 173 10.23 -4.38 41.24
CA ILE A 173 9.33 -3.41 41.85
C ILE A 173 8.99 -4.04 43.22
N GLU A 174 9.51 -3.45 44.27
CA GLU A 174 9.12 -3.80 45.66
C GLU A 174 7.65 -3.39 45.77
N VAL A 175 6.78 -4.38 45.77
CA VAL A 175 5.34 -4.18 45.99
C VAL A 175 5.23 -3.98 47.51
N GLU A 176 5.10 -2.72 47.95
CA GLU A 176 4.74 -2.44 49.34
C GLU A 176 3.35 -3.05 49.59
N ASP A 177 3.35 -4.05 50.46
CA ASP A 177 2.15 -4.71 50.96
C ASP A 177 1.41 -3.78 51.93
N HIS A 178 0.38 -3.11 51.44
CA HIS A 178 -0.51 -2.27 52.25
C HIS A 178 -1.57 -3.07 53.05
N SER A 179 -1.35 -4.34 53.37
CA SER A 179 -2.34 -5.18 54.05
C SER A 179 -2.37 -5.03 55.57
N LYS A 180 -1.83 -3.95 56.15
CA LYS A 180 -1.93 -3.71 57.61
C LYS A 180 -2.63 -2.40 57.98
N HIS A 181 -3.91 -2.31 57.71
CA HIS A 181 -4.79 -1.45 58.49
C HIS A 181 -5.75 -2.33 59.29
N ASN A 182 -5.32 -2.62 60.51
CA ASN A 182 -6.14 -3.17 61.57
C ASN A 182 -7.17 -2.12 62.03
N HIS A 183 -8.43 -2.51 62.03
CA HIS A 183 -9.50 -1.85 62.76
C HIS A 183 -9.33 -2.11 64.27
N GLN A 184 -9.19 -1.07 65.04
CA GLN A 184 -9.61 -0.95 66.42
C GLN A 184 -10.58 0.21 66.58
#